data_af80f2b3209060b42ac6922acf2a91c0
#
_entry.id   af80f2b3209060b42ac6922acf2a91c0
#
_cell.length_a   1.000
_cell.length_b   1.000
_cell.length_c   1.000
_cell.angle_alpha   90.00
_cell.angle_beta   90.00
_cell.angle_gamma   90.00
#
_symmetry.space_group_name_H-M   'P 1'
#
loop_
_entity.id
_entity.type
_entity.pdbx_description
1 polymer ?
#
loop_
_entity_poly.entity_id
_entity_poly.type
_entity_poly.pdbx_seq_one_letter_code
_entity_poly.pdbx_strand_id
1 'polypeptide(L)'
;MMASDGGSTMMMEKEFPKTEKRKTKYDVIIIGAGPAGYTAGIYCSRARHETLILSGILPGGQLVNTTDVENYPGFENGIMGPDLMMIMRKQTERMGTTIIDDEVIDVDFRHKPFKILTASEEYECKAVIIATGASPRKLGISGEQAFSGRGVSYCATCDGPFFRNQEIVVVGGGDSAVEEATFLTKFGSKVHLIHRKDQLRASKVMQERAISNPKIQIHWNCIVDDIQGKEKVNNVILADIKSGQKTTLSAGAVFVAIGHEPNTKIFIDRI
;
A
#
# COMPACT_ATOMS: atom_id res chain seq x y z
N MET A 1 36.71 -65.42 -35.90
CA MET A 1 37.22 -64.04 -35.97
C MET A 1 36.01 -63.10 -35.83
N MET A 2 35.80 -62.58 -34.68
CA MET A 2 34.73 -61.60 -34.43
C MET A 2 35.39 -60.27 -34.14
N ALA A 3 35.09 -59.29 -34.97
CA ALA A 3 35.54 -57.92 -34.79
C ALA A 3 34.57 -57.19 -33.81
N SER A 4 35.12 -56.57 -32.78
CA SER A 4 34.40 -55.75 -31.82
C SER A 4 34.40 -54.30 -32.31
N ASP A 5 33.21 -53.79 -32.68
CA ASP A 5 32.99 -52.36 -32.91
C ASP A 5 32.93 -51.60 -31.61
N GLY A 6 33.90 -50.74 -31.41
CA GLY A 6 33.93 -49.76 -30.29
C GLY A 6 33.18 -48.52 -30.67
N GLY A 7 31.93 -48.41 -30.20
CA GLY A 7 31.15 -47.18 -30.31
C GLY A 7 31.64 -46.11 -29.32
N SER A 8 32.33 -45.11 -29.82
CA SER A 8 32.67 -43.88 -29.04
C SER A 8 31.44 -42.99 -28.91
N THR A 9 30.90 -42.94 -27.68
CA THR A 9 29.81 -42.02 -27.34
C THR A 9 30.40 -40.61 -27.13
N MET A 10 30.26 -39.78 -28.14
CA MET A 10 30.60 -38.36 -28.06
C MET A 10 29.63 -37.67 -27.12
N MET A 11 30.06 -37.34 -25.88
CA MET A 11 29.32 -36.49 -24.99
C MET A 11 29.24 -35.08 -25.57
N MET A 12 28.06 -34.70 -26.01
CA MET A 12 27.76 -33.29 -26.33
C MET A 12 27.81 -32.47 -25.05
N GLU A 13 28.85 -31.67 -24.88
CA GLU A 13 28.86 -30.60 -23.85
C GLU A 13 27.71 -29.64 -24.17
N LYS A 14 26.70 -29.59 -23.29
CA LYS A 14 25.67 -28.58 -23.33
C LYS A 14 26.30 -27.24 -22.89
N GLU A 15 26.60 -26.38 -23.82
CA GLU A 15 26.89 -24.98 -23.53
C GLU A 15 25.66 -24.36 -22.90
N PHE A 16 25.78 -24.01 -21.59
CA PHE A 16 24.79 -23.16 -20.95
C PHE A 16 24.86 -21.75 -21.57
N PRO A 17 23.72 -21.14 -21.91
CA PRO A 17 23.71 -19.79 -22.47
C PRO A 17 24.44 -18.86 -21.49
N LYS A 18 25.44 -18.13 -21.98
CA LYS A 18 26.11 -17.07 -21.22
C LYS A 18 25.06 -16.09 -20.76
N THR A 19 24.85 -15.99 -19.46
CA THR A 19 23.98 -14.95 -18.87
C THR A 19 24.52 -13.60 -19.31
N GLU A 20 23.78 -12.87 -20.14
CA GLU A 20 24.10 -11.48 -20.45
C GLU A 20 24.22 -10.71 -19.15
N LYS A 21 25.35 -9.99 -18.97
CA LYS A 21 25.53 -9.12 -17.80
C LYS A 21 24.37 -8.11 -17.79
N ARG A 22 23.57 -8.16 -16.76
CA ARG A 22 22.49 -7.16 -16.54
C ARG A 22 23.09 -5.77 -16.54
N LYS A 23 22.38 -4.84 -17.17
CA LYS A 23 22.73 -3.42 -17.11
C LYS A 23 22.58 -2.93 -15.68
N THR A 24 23.61 -2.29 -15.16
CA THR A 24 23.66 -1.79 -13.76
C THR A 24 23.79 -0.26 -13.67
N LYS A 25 23.89 0.44 -14.80
CA LYS A 25 24.04 1.92 -14.82
C LYS A 25 22.87 2.57 -15.52
N TYR A 26 22.26 3.56 -14.87
CA TYR A 26 21.08 4.28 -15.34
C TYR A 26 21.23 5.80 -15.11
N ASP A 27 20.44 6.60 -15.85
CA ASP A 27 20.36 8.03 -15.56
C ASP A 27 19.53 8.27 -14.30
N VAL A 28 18.39 7.58 -14.21
CA VAL A 28 17.43 7.70 -13.09
C VAL A 28 17.06 6.32 -12.57
N ILE A 29 17.13 6.14 -11.25
CA ILE A 29 16.56 4.98 -10.58
C ILE A 29 15.39 5.45 -9.72
N ILE A 30 14.25 4.77 -9.86
CA ILE A 30 13.03 5.01 -9.11
C ILE A 30 12.87 3.84 -8.13
N ILE A 31 12.76 4.16 -6.84
CA ILE A 31 12.59 3.16 -5.79
C ILE A 31 11.11 3.13 -5.40
N GLY A 32 10.43 2.04 -5.79
CA GLY A 32 9.01 1.81 -5.58
C GLY A 32 8.18 1.86 -6.86
N ALA A 33 7.25 0.93 -6.99
CA ALA A 33 6.39 0.68 -8.16
C ALA A 33 4.90 0.83 -7.86
N GLY A 34 4.54 1.81 -7.02
CA GLY A 34 3.17 2.29 -6.91
C GLY A 34 2.82 3.26 -8.05
N PRO A 35 1.63 3.87 -8.05
CA PRO A 35 1.21 4.82 -9.07
C PRO A 35 2.21 5.96 -9.29
N ALA A 36 2.83 6.45 -8.21
CA ALA A 36 3.84 7.50 -8.29
C ALA A 36 5.10 7.04 -9.04
N GLY A 37 5.60 5.83 -8.72
CA GLY A 37 6.78 5.26 -9.37
C GLY A 37 6.56 4.98 -10.86
N TYR A 38 5.44 4.37 -11.22
CA TYR A 38 5.09 4.13 -12.62
C TYR A 38 4.92 5.45 -13.39
N THR A 39 4.24 6.43 -12.82
CA THR A 39 4.09 7.75 -13.44
C THR A 39 5.45 8.41 -13.66
N ALA A 40 6.32 8.41 -12.65
CA ALA A 40 7.68 8.95 -12.79
C ALA A 40 8.47 8.23 -13.90
N GLY A 41 8.39 6.89 -13.96
CA GLY A 41 9.02 6.08 -15.00
C GLY A 41 8.59 6.48 -16.41
N ILE A 42 7.27 6.66 -16.62
CA ILE A 42 6.73 7.14 -17.89
C ILE A 42 7.37 8.47 -18.31
N TYR A 43 7.41 9.45 -17.41
CA TYR A 43 7.93 10.78 -17.74
C TYR A 43 9.45 10.79 -17.94
N CYS A 44 10.21 10.10 -17.10
CA CYS A 44 11.66 9.98 -17.25
C CYS A 44 12.03 9.34 -18.60
N SER A 45 11.39 8.22 -18.96
CA SER A 45 11.65 7.54 -20.23
C SER A 45 11.20 8.36 -21.45
N ARG A 46 10.07 9.07 -21.37
CA ARG A 46 9.64 10.02 -22.41
C ARG A 46 10.65 11.16 -22.59
N ALA A 47 11.33 11.57 -21.54
CA ALA A 47 12.44 12.54 -21.59
C ALA A 47 13.77 11.91 -22.10
N ARG A 48 13.75 10.64 -22.51
CA ARG A 48 14.90 9.87 -23.00
C ARG A 48 15.98 9.63 -21.95
N HIS A 49 15.64 9.62 -20.66
CA HIS A 49 16.53 9.14 -19.62
C HIS A 49 16.48 7.60 -19.57
N GLU A 50 17.65 6.98 -19.46
CA GLU A 50 17.75 5.57 -19.13
C GLU A 50 17.25 5.36 -17.71
N THR A 51 16.05 4.77 -17.59
CA THR A 51 15.29 4.72 -16.34
C THR A 51 15.08 3.29 -15.87
N LEU A 52 15.37 3.04 -14.59
CA LEU A 52 15.08 1.80 -13.89
C LEU A 52 14.06 2.06 -12.78
N ILE A 53 13.08 1.18 -12.64
CA ILE A 53 12.24 1.06 -11.44
C ILE A 53 12.65 -0.21 -10.69
N LEU A 54 12.98 -0.06 -9.41
CA LEU A 54 13.12 -1.16 -8.45
C LEU A 54 11.81 -1.25 -7.67
N SER A 55 11.02 -2.28 -7.96
CA SER A 55 9.62 -2.34 -7.54
C SER A 55 9.42 -2.83 -6.12
N GLY A 56 10.44 -3.45 -5.52
CA GLY A 56 10.29 -4.27 -4.32
C GLY A 56 9.68 -5.64 -4.64
N ILE A 57 9.38 -6.40 -3.58
CA ILE A 57 8.86 -7.78 -3.68
C ILE A 57 7.39 -7.79 -4.14
N LEU A 58 6.62 -6.76 -3.76
CA LEU A 58 5.18 -6.65 -4.08
C LEU A 58 4.92 -5.37 -4.88
N PRO A 59 5.07 -5.41 -6.23
CA PRO A 59 4.86 -4.26 -7.09
C PRO A 59 3.39 -3.83 -7.13
N GLY A 60 3.15 -2.52 -7.27
CA GLY A 60 1.82 -1.91 -7.42
C GLY A 60 1.35 -1.12 -6.19
N GLY A 61 2.05 -1.21 -5.07
CA GLY A 61 1.76 -0.43 -3.87
C GLY A 61 0.40 -0.74 -3.24
N GLN A 62 -0.24 0.24 -2.61
CA GLN A 62 -1.50 0.03 -1.87
C GLN A 62 -2.67 -0.41 -2.76
N LEU A 63 -2.66 -0.02 -4.04
CA LEU A 63 -3.77 -0.33 -4.95
C LEU A 63 -3.91 -1.82 -5.28
N VAL A 64 -2.87 -2.64 -5.14
CA VAL A 64 -3.01 -4.09 -5.34
C VAL A 64 -3.83 -4.78 -4.25
N ASN A 65 -4.02 -4.10 -3.11
CA ASN A 65 -4.79 -4.61 -1.99
C ASN A 65 -6.23 -4.07 -1.95
N THR A 66 -6.61 -3.23 -2.93
CA THR A 66 -7.97 -2.68 -3.02
C THR A 66 -8.80 -3.39 -4.08
N THR A 67 -10.12 -3.32 -3.95
CA THR A 67 -11.06 -3.86 -4.93
C THR A 67 -11.31 -2.84 -6.04
N ASP A 68 -12.51 -2.26 -6.10
CA ASP A 68 -12.87 -1.29 -7.13
C ASP A 68 -12.24 0.08 -6.86
N VAL A 69 -11.65 0.66 -7.90
CA VAL A 69 -11.13 2.02 -7.94
C VAL A 69 -12.03 2.84 -8.86
N GLU A 70 -12.94 3.61 -8.27
CA GLU A 70 -13.92 4.44 -9.01
C GLU A 70 -13.46 5.89 -9.19
N ASN A 71 -12.42 6.30 -8.48
CA ASN A 71 -11.93 7.68 -8.41
C ASN A 71 -10.64 7.93 -9.21
N TYR A 72 -10.22 6.99 -10.05
CA TYR A 72 -9.11 7.19 -11.00
C TYR A 72 -9.69 7.59 -12.37
N PRO A 73 -9.38 8.79 -12.88
CA PRO A 73 -9.97 9.28 -14.14
C PRO A 73 -9.58 8.40 -15.33
N GLY A 74 -10.54 8.19 -16.25
CA GLY A 74 -10.35 7.43 -17.48
C GLY A 74 -10.99 6.05 -17.48
N PHE A 75 -11.58 5.63 -16.36
CA PHE A 75 -12.33 4.38 -16.21
C PHE A 75 -13.75 4.68 -15.74
N GLU A 76 -14.68 4.88 -16.68
CA GLU A 76 -16.07 5.32 -16.38
C GLU A 76 -16.85 4.36 -15.48
N ASN A 77 -16.51 3.06 -15.53
CA ASN A 77 -17.16 2.01 -14.75
C ASN A 77 -16.28 1.54 -13.57
N GLY A 78 -15.24 2.31 -13.22
CA GLY A 78 -14.23 1.86 -12.27
C GLY A 78 -13.28 0.80 -12.85
N ILE A 79 -12.33 0.37 -12.06
CA ILE A 79 -11.37 -0.68 -12.39
C ILE A 79 -10.86 -1.35 -11.11
N MET A 80 -10.62 -2.65 -11.15
CA MET A 80 -9.96 -3.34 -10.03
C MET A 80 -8.55 -2.78 -9.81
N GLY A 81 -8.18 -2.54 -8.55
CA GLY A 81 -6.88 -2.00 -8.20
C GLY A 81 -5.70 -2.77 -8.79
N PRO A 82 -5.66 -4.12 -8.69
CA PRO A 82 -4.62 -4.93 -9.34
C PRO A 82 -4.55 -4.74 -10.86
N ASP A 83 -5.71 -4.63 -11.54
CA ASP A 83 -5.77 -4.43 -12.98
C ASP A 83 -5.23 -3.06 -13.38
N LEU A 84 -5.59 -2.02 -12.63
CA LEU A 84 -5.04 -0.68 -12.82
C LEU A 84 -3.51 -0.69 -12.71
N MET A 85 -2.96 -1.35 -11.69
CA MET A 85 -1.52 -1.43 -11.50
C MET A 85 -0.83 -2.21 -12.61
N MET A 86 -1.44 -3.27 -13.10
CA MET A 86 -0.93 -4.02 -14.26
C MET A 86 -0.93 -3.17 -15.55
N ILE A 87 -1.98 -2.39 -15.78
CA ILE A 87 -2.07 -1.46 -16.92
C ILE A 87 -0.98 -0.39 -16.82
N MET A 88 -0.80 0.23 -15.64
CA MET A 88 0.23 1.24 -15.42
C MET A 88 1.64 0.67 -15.61
N ARG A 89 1.91 -0.54 -15.12
CA ARG A 89 3.18 -1.24 -15.36
C ARG A 89 3.46 -1.42 -16.85
N LYS A 90 2.52 -2.02 -17.59
CA LYS A 90 2.65 -2.23 -19.05
C LYS A 90 2.85 -0.92 -19.81
N GLN A 91 2.15 0.14 -19.41
CA GLN A 91 2.33 1.46 -20.02
C GLN A 91 3.75 1.98 -19.75
N THR A 92 4.26 1.83 -18.54
CA THR A 92 5.60 2.27 -18.15
C THR A 92 6.69 1.53 -18.92
N GLU A 93 6.59 0.20 -19.02
CA GLU A 93 7.47 -0.65 -19.81
C GLU A 93 7.45 -0.26 -21.30
N ARG A 94 6.26 -0.03 -21.86
CA ARG A 94 6.09 0.44 -23.27
C ARG A 94 6.75 1.79 -23.54
N MET A 95 6.89 2.66 -22.52
CA MET A 95 7.60 3.95 -22.64
C MET A 95 9.13 3.80 -22.58
N GLY A 96 9.63 2.59 -22.32
CA GLY A 96 11.07 2.29 -22.32
C GLY A 96 11.70 2.21 -20.93
N THR A 97 10.91 2.24 -19.86
CA THR A 97 11.41 2.05 -18.48
C THR A 97 11.71 0.57 -18.25
N THR A 98 12.91 0.26 -17.75
CA THR A 98 13.22 -1.07 -17.20
C THR A 98 12.57 -1.21 -15.84
N ILE A 99 11.90 -2.32 -15.56
CA ILE A 99 11.31 -2.62 -14.25
C ILE A 99 11.90 -3.94 -13.75
N ILE A 100 12.45 -3.93 -12.55
CA ILE A 100 13.03 -5.11 -11.91
C ILE A 100 12.31 -5.30 -10.56
N ASP A 101 11.76 -6.49 -10.37
CA ASP A 101 11.06 -6.88 -9.14
C ASP A 101 12.12 -7.38 -8.13
N ASP A 102 12.81 -6.40 -7.50
CA ASP A 102 13.85 -6.64 -6.50
C ASP A 102 13.76 -5.59 -5.39
N GLU A 103 14.12 -5.96 -4.18
CA GLU A 103 14.02 -5.10 -3.01
C GLU A 103 15.30 -4.30 -2.81
N VAL A 104 15.16 -2.99 -2.66
CA VAL A 104 16.29 -2.13 -2.26
C VAL A 104 16.54 -2.32 -0.77
N ILE A 105 17.75 -2.74 -0.44
CA ILE A 105 18.18 -3.03 0.94
C ILE A 105 19.09 -1.97 1.53
N ASP A 106 19.83 -1.21 0.70
CA ASP A 106 20.65 -0.09 1.14
C ASP A 106 20.87 0.92 0.02
N VAL A 107 21.28 2.15 0.37
CA VAL A 107 21.55 3.23 -0.56
C VAL A 107 22.78 4.03 -0.11
N ASP A 108 23.56 4.54 -1.07
CA ASP A 108 24.64 5.50 -0.80
C ASP A 108 24.47 6.74 -1.69
N PHE A 109 24.11 7.86 -1.06
CA PHE A 109 23.88 9.15 -1.70
C PHE A 109 24.97 10.19 -1.44
N ARG A 110 26.06 9.80 -0.78
CA ARG A 110 27.15 10.73 -0.41
C ARG A 110 27.91 11.27 -1.60
N HIS A 111 28.04 10.45 -2.66
CA HIS A 111 28.78 10.81 -3.86
C HIS A 111 28.04 10.34 -5.12
N LYS A 112 28.22 11.08 -6.22
CA LYS A 112 27.75 10.64 -7.55
C LYS A 112 28.82 9.80 -8.24
N PRO A 113 28.45 8.74 -9.01
CA PRO A 113 27.07 8.23 -9.14
C PRO A 113 26.53 7.69 -7.83
N PHE A 114 25.23 7.88 -7.59
CA PHE A 114 24.55 7.29 -6.43
C PHE A 114 24.51 5.77 -6.57
N LYS A 115 24.62 5.07 -5.45
CA LYS A 115 24.60 3.60 -5.41
C LYS A 115 23.34 3.10 -4.74
N ILE A 116 22.71 2.10 -5.35
CA ILE A 116 21.49 1.45 -4.87
C ILE A 116 21.81 -0.04 -4.80
N LEU A 117 21.73 -0.60 -3.60
CA LEU A 117 21.97 -2.02 -3.37
C LEU A 117 20.63 -2.75 -3.23
N THR A 118 20.47 -3.81 -4.02
CA THR A 118 19.36 -4.77 -3.87
C THR A 118 19.88 -6.08 -3.32
N ALA A 119 18.98 -7.04 -3.11
CA ALA A 119 19.38 -8.39 -2.69
C ALA A 119 20.23 -9.11 -3.76
N SER A 120 20.07 -8.75 -5.05
CA SER A 120 20.72 -9.46 -6.16
C SER A 120 21.84 -8.66 -6.83
N GLU A 121 21.86 -7.32 -6.78
CA GLU A 121 22.76 -6.51 -7.59
C GLU A 121 23.00 -5.10 -7.00
N GLU A 122 24.13 -4.47 -7.33
CA GLU A 122 24.41 -3.05 -7.08
C GLU A 122 24.18 -2.24 -8.37
N TYR A 123 23.40 -1.17 -8.26
CA TYR A 123 23.12 -0.25 -9.36
C TYR A 123 23.72 1.13 -9.10
N GLU A 124 24.09 1.82 -10.19
CA GLU A 124 24.59 3.20 -10.17
C GLU A 124 23.64 4.12 -10.95
N CYS A 125 23.42 5.34 -10.44
CA CYS A 125 22.62 6.34 -11.16
C CYS A 125 23.06 7.79 -10.88
N LYS A 126 22.59 8.71 -11.76
CA LYS A 126 22.82 10.15 -11.62
C LYS A 126 21.79 10.81 -10.70
N ALA A 127 20.57 10.29 -10.68
CA ALA A 127 19.45 10.78 -9.87
C ALA A 127 18.58 9.63 -9.35
N VAL A 128 17.97 9.85 -8.19
CA VAL A 128 17.04 8.90 -7.55
C VAL A 128 15.69 9.57 -7.32
N ILE A 129 14.62 8.84 -7.59
CA ILE A 129 13.25 9.21 -7.20
C ILE A 129 12.78 8.22 -6.15
N ILE A 130 12.48 8.71 -4.95
CA ILE A 130 11.95 7.91 -3.86
C ILE A 130 10.43 7.89 -3.97
N ALA A 131 9.86 6.74 -4.33
CA ALA A 131 8.43 6.53 -4.54
C ALA A 131 7.91 5.34 -3.70
N THR A 132 8.50 5.13 -2.52
CA THR A 132 8.27 3.98 -1.65
C THR A 132 6.92 3.99 -0.93
N GLY A 133 6.20 5.11 -0.97
CA GLY A 133 4.88 5.24 -0.36
C GLY A 133 4.91 5.15 1.17
N ALA A 134 3.77 4.75 1.72
CA ALA A 134 3.57 4.58 3.15
C ALA A 134 2.67 3.37 3.40
N SER A 135 2.81 2.76 4.57
CA SER A 135 1.98 1.65 5.01
C SER A 135 1.01 2.12 6.11
N PRO A 136 -0.27 1.76 6.07
CA PRO A 136 -1.18 2.10 7.15
C PRO A 136 -0.76 1.39 8.42
N ARG A 137 -0.86 2.10 9.54
CA ARG A 137 -0.71 1.48 10.86
C ARG A 137 -1.89 0.58 11.12
N LYS A 138 -1.62 -0.62 11.64
CA LYS A 138 -2.62 -1.63 11.92
C LYS A 138 -3.01 -1.63 13.40
N LEU A 139 -4.23 -2.10 13.69
CA LEU A 139 -4.68 -2.35 15.05
C LEU A 139 -3.96 -3.56 15.64
N GLY A 140 -3.56 -4.51 14.80
CA GLY A 140 -2.87 -5.72 15.20
C GLY A 140 -3.78 -6.82 15.76
N ILE A 141 -5.07 -6.77 15.45
CA ILE A 141 -6.06 -7.75 15.87
C ILE A 141 -6.41 -8.71 14.72
N SER A 142 -6.82 -9.93 15.04
CA SER A 142 -7.07 -10.99 14.04
C SER A 142 -8.19 -10.64 13.06
N GLY A 143 -9.26 -10.05 13.54
CA GLY A 143 -10.39 -9.60 12.71
C GLY A 143 -10.02 -8.52 11.70
N GLU A 144 -9.04 -7.66 11.99
CA GLU A 144 -8.55 -6.65 11.03
C GLU A 144 -7.99 -7.31 9.77
N GLN A 145 -7.14 -8.31 9.93
CA GLN A 145 -6.55 -9.03 8.79
C GLN A 145 -7.59 -9.90 8.06
N ALA A 146 -8.43 -10.58 8.83
CA ALA A 146 -9.46 -11.48 8.28
C ALA A 146 -10.47 -10.76 7.38
N PHE A 147 -10.79 -9.51 7.70
CA PHE A 147 -11.79 -8.72 6.96
C PHE A 147 -11.20 -7.56 6.14
N SER A 148 -9.90 -7.55 5.91
CA SER A 148 -9.27 -6.58 5.00
C SER A 148 -9.89 -6.70 3.59
N GLY A 149 -10.38 -5.57 3.03
CA GLY A 149 -11.13 -5.53 1.78
C GLY A 149 -12.55 -6.13 1.85
N ARG A 150 -12.98 -6.61 3.02
CA ARG A 150 -14.31 -7.16 3.27
C ARG A 150 -15.03 -6.45 4.42
N GLY A 151 -14.86 -5.14 4.49
CA GLY A 151 -15.42 -4.27 5.52
C GLY A 151 -14.37 -3.60 6.40
N VAL A 152 -13.11 -4.03 6.39
CA VAL A 152 -12.00 -3.28 6.98
C VAL A 152 -11.25 -2.52 5.90
N SER A 153 -11.12 -1.21 6.07
CA SER A 153 -10.47 -0.29 5.13
C SER A 153 -9.54 0.70 5.85
N TYR A 154 -8.61 1.28 5.08
CA TYR A 154 -7.69 2.33 5.51
C TYR A 154 -7.85 3.62 4.69
N CYS A 155 -8.89 3.70 3.84
CA CYS A 155 -9.14 4.84 2.96
C CYS A 155 -10.64 5.16 2.89
N ALA A 156 -11.08 6.17 3.62
CA ALA A 156 -12.49 6.57 3.62
C ALA A 156 -12.98 7.09 2.25
N THR A 157 -12.14 7.82 1.53
CA THR A 157 -12.47 8.36 0.22
C THR A 157 -12.55 7.30 -0.86
N CYS A 158 -11.79 6.19 -0.70
CA CYS A 158 -11.81 5.07 -1.62
C CYS A 158 -13.06 4.20 -1.43
N ASP A 159 -13.30 3.78 -0.19
CA ASP A 159 -14.23 2.68 0.11
C ASP A 159 -15.54 3.14 0.76
N GLY A 160 -15.61 4.40 1.23
CA GLY A 160 -16.81 4.95 1.87
C GLY A 160 -18.10 4.79 1.06
N PRO A 161 -18.10 5.03 -0.27
CA PRO A 161 -19.27 4.84 -1.12
C PRO A 161 -19.93 3.45 -1.09
N PHE A 162 -19.16 2.39 -0.78
CA PHE A 162 -19.67 1.00 -0.71
C PHE A 162 -20.49 0.71 0.55
N PHE A 163 -20.42 1.57 1.57
CA PHE A 163 -21.08 1.35 2.87
C PHE A 163 -22.28 2.27 3.11
N ARG A 164 -23.06 2.55 2.03
CA ARG A 164 -24.26 3.40 2.11
C ARG A 164 -25.29 2.81 3.07
N ASN A 165 -25.87 3.70 3.88
CA ASN A 165 -26.93 3.37 4.87
C ASN A 165 -26.54 2.32 5.93
N GLN A 166 -25.24 2.04 6.09
CA GLN A 166 -24.73 1.16 7.13
C GLN A 166 -24.16 1.98 8.30
N GLU A 167 -24.10 1.39 9.48
CA GLU A 167 -23.31 1.93 10.58
C GLU A 167 -21.83 1.65 10.30
N ILE A 168 -20.99 2.68 10.49
CA ILE A 168 -19.57 2.67 10.16
C ILE A 168 -18.77 2.99 11.41
N VAL A 169 -17.72 2.21 11.66
CA VAL A 169 -16.75 2.49 12.72
C VAL A 169 -15.52 3.17 12.12
N VAL A 170 -15.04 4.26 12.75
CA VAL A 170 -13.75 4.89 12.45
C VAL A 170 -12.89 4.81 13.70
N VAL A 171 -11.68 4.30 13.57
CA VAL A 171 -10.73 4.16 14.68
C VAL A 171 -9.64 5.20 14.56
N GLY A 172 -9.56 6.11 15.54
CA GLY A 172 -8.54 7.14 15.54
C GLY A 172 -8.88 8.33 16.42
N GLY A 173 -8.21 9.46 16.23
CA GLY A 173 -8.47 10.67 17.02
C GLY A 173 -7.59 11.86 16.66
N GLY A 174 -6.81 11.77 15.57
CA GLY A 174 -6.13 12.89 14.93
C GLY A 174 -7.01 13.53 13.86
N ASP A 175 -6.48 14.57 13.19
CA ASP A 175 -7.20 15.30 12.14
C ASP A 175 -7.72 14.36 11.05
N SER A 176 -6.89 13.44 10.55
CA SER A 176 -7.30 12.46 9.52
C SER A 176 -8.50 11.62 9.96
N ALA A 177 -8.51 11.13 11.21
CA ALA A 177 -9.62 10.31 11.70
C ALA A 177 -10.93 11.11 11.79
N VAL A 178 -10.87 12.37 12.19
CA VAL A 178 -12.04 13.25 12.26
C VAL A 178 -12.51 13.65 10.86
N GLU A 179 -11.58 13.92 9.95
CA GLU A 179 -11.89 14.20 8.55
C GLU A 179 -12.59 13.01 7.89
N GLU A 180 -12.02 11.81 8.03
CA GLU A 180 -12.60 10.58 7.51
C GLU A 180 -13.98 10.28 8.13
N ALA A 181 -14.13 10.42 9.46
CA ALA A 181 -15.41 10.24 10.13
C ALA A 181 -16.46 11.21 9.58
N THR A 182 -16.09 12.49 9.43
CA THR A 182 -16.97 13.51 8.85
C THR A 182 -17.34 13.20 7.40
N PHE A 183 -16.38 12.78 6.60
CA PHE A 183 -16.61 12.38 5.20
C PHE A 183 -17.58 11.20 5.11
N LEU A 184 -17.39 10.18 5.92
CA LEU A 184 -18.20 8.96 5.93
C LEU A 184 -19.66 9.21 6.35
N THR A 185 -19.98 10.31 7.03
CA THR A 185 -21.39 10.68 7.32
C THR A 185 -22.21 10.95 6.06
N LYS A 186 -21.57 11.19 4.90
CA LYS A 186 -22.25 11.31 3.60
C LYS A 186 -22.87 10.00 3.15
N PHE A 187 -22.33 8.88 3.59
CA PHE A 187 -22.71 7.53 3.17
C PHE A 187 -23.39 6.76 4.29
N GLY A 188 -22.76 6.68 5.44
CA GLY A 188 -23.25 5.92 6.58
C GLY A 188 -24.55 6.49 7.18
N SER A 189 -25.35 5.61 7.75
CA SER A 189 -26.49 5.98 8.59
C SER A 189 -26.02 6.60 9.90
N LYS A 190 -24.91 6.08 10.45
CA LYS A 190 -24.23 6.54 11.65
C LYS A 190 -22.74 6.23 11.56
N VAL A 191 -21.91 7.09 12.16
CA VAL A 191 -20.45 6.90 12.25
C VAL A 191 -20.04 6.87 13.73
N HIS A 192 -19.41 5.77 14.13
CA HIS A 192 -18.87 5.58 15.48
C HIS A 192 -17.38 5.90 15.46
N LEU A 193 -16.96 7.02 16.03
CA LEU A 193 -15.56 7.39 16.16
C LEU A 193 -14.99 6.81 17.47
N ILE A 194 -14.12 5.83 17.37
CA ILE A 194 -13.53 5.13 18.50
C ILE A 194 -12.20 5.77 18.86
N HIS A 195 -12.09 6.29 20.09
CA HIS A 195 -10.87 6.92 20.55
C HIS A 195 -10.43 6.41 21.92
N ARG A 196 -9.16 6.03 22.02
CA ARG A 196 -8.56 5.42 23.22
C ARG A 196 -8.33 6.39 24.39
N LYS A 197 -8.54 7.69 24.20
CA LYS A 197 -8.39 8.72 25.22
C LYS A 197 -9.73 9.45 25.44
N ASP A 198 -9.77 10.33 26.41
CA ASP A 198 -10.92 11.18 26.73
C ASP A 198 -10.94 12.50 25.95
N GLN A 199 -9.93 12.74 25.09
CA GLN A 199 -9.83 13.92 24.25
C GLN A 199 -9.18 13.57 22.89
N LEU A 200 -9.74 14.08 21.79
CA LEU A 200 -9.16 13.97 20.46
C LEU A 200 -7.85 14.76 20.37
N ARG A 201 -6.94 14.29 19.53
CA ARG A 201 -5.69 15.00 19.20
C ARG A 201 -5.85 15.92 17.97
N ALA A 202 -6.97 15.86 17.31
CA ALA A 202 -7.30 16.70 16.18
C ALA A 202 -7.28 18.20 16.58
N SER A 203 -7.14 19.09 15.60
CA SER A 203 -7.26 20.55 15.81
C SER A 203 -8.64 20.90 16.37
N LYS A 204 -8.75 22.00 17.12
CA LYS A 204 -10.01 22.40 17.76
C LYS A 204 -11.16 22.50 16.77
N VAL A 205 -10.92 23.08 15.60
CA VAL A 205 -11.91 23.20 14.53
C VAL A 205 -12.43 21.83 14.07
N MET A 206 -11.54 20.84 13.96
CA MET A 206 -11.92 19.49 13.57
C MET A 206 -12.68 18.77 14.69
N GLN A 207 -12.30 18.99 15.95
CA GLN A 207 -13.03 18.47 17.12
C GLN A 207 -14.49 19.00 17.14
N GLU A 208 -14.66 20.29 16.95
CA GLU A 208 -15.99 20.93 16.90
C GLU A 208 -16.86 20.36 15.77
N ARG A 209 -16.28 20.12 14.59
CA ARG A 209 -16.98 19.46 13.47
C ARG A 209 -17.46 18.07 13.81
N ALA A 210 -16.63 17.25 14.49
CA ALA A 210 -17.04 15.91 14.88
C ALA A 210 -18.13 15.94 15.96
N ILE A 211 -17.95 16.78 16.98
CA ILE A 211 -18.87 16.86 18.14
C ILE A 211 -20.24 17.41 17.72
N SER A 212 -20.27 18.40 16.82
CA SER A 212 -21.51 19.01 16.33
C SER A 212 -22.26 18.17 15.29
N ASN A 213 -21.63 17.14 14.74
CA ASN A 213 -22.25 16.34 13.69
C ASN A 213 -23.21 15.27 14.28
N PRO A 214 -24.54 15.36 14.03
CA PRO A 214 -25.53 14.46 14.64
C PRO A 214 -25.37 12.99 14.22
N LYS A 215 -24.65 12.71 13.14
CA LYS A 215 -24.37 11.35 12.69
C LYS A 215 -23.11 10.76 13.33
N ILE A 216 -22.28 11.55 14.03
CA ILE A 216 -21.04 11.07 14.65
C ILE A 216 -21.30 10.81 16.13
N GLN A 217 -21.06 9.59 16.56
CA GLN A 217 -21.01 9.23 17.98
C GLN A 217 -19.58 8.91 18.38
N ILE A 218 -19.02 9.66 19.32
CA ILE A 218 -17.66 9.44 19.81
C ILE A 218 -17.71 8.48 21.00
N HIS A 219 -16.90 7.44 20.94
CA HIS A 219 -16.66 6.48 22.02
C HIS A 219 -15.30 6.76 22.64
N TRP A 220 -15.33 7.41 23.78
CA TRP A 220 -14.14 7.78 24.55
C TRP A 220 -13.59 6.62 25.36
N ASN A 221 -12.27 6.61 25.59
CA ASN A 221 -11.57 5.59 26.36
C ASN A 221 -11.84 4.16 25.87
N CYS A 222 -12.12 4.00 24.58
CA CYS A 222 -12.43 2.73 23.96
C CYS A 222 -11.39 2.35 22.92
N ILE A 223 -11.15 1.05 22.81
CA ILE A 223 -10.40 0.43 21.71
C ILE A 223 -11.28 -0.57 21.00
N VAL A 224 -10.94 -0.89 19.75
CA VAL A 224 -11.49 -2.04 19.06
C VAL A 224 -10.73 -3.27 19.56
N ASP A 225 -11.44 -4.18 20.19
CA ASP A 225 -10.89 -5.43 20.73
C ASP A 225 -10.96 -6.55 19.70
N ASP A 226 -12.04 -6.59 18.89
CA ASP A 226 -12.20 -7.55 17.82
C ASP A 226 -13.14 -7.04 16.73
N ILE A 227 -13.01 -7.60 15.52
CA ILE A 227 -13.88 -7.36 14.37
C ILE A 227 -14.42 -8.69 13.92
N GLN A 228 -15.74 -8.81 13.81
CA GLN A 228 -16.42 -10.08 13.58
C GLN A 228 -17.35 -10.03 12.38
N GLY A 229 -17.54 -11.19 11.75
CA GLY A 229 -18.42 -11.35 10.61
C GLY A 229 -18.37 -12.77 10.06
N LYS A 230 -19.11 -13.02 8.98
CA LYS A 230 -19.00 -14.27 8.18
C LYS A 230 -18.21 -14.01 6.91
N GLU A 231 -18.85 -13.45 5.90
CA GLU A 231 -18.22 -13.08 4.62
C GLU A 231 -17.62 -11.67 4.67
N LYS A 232 -18.26 -10.77 5.42
CA LYS A 232 -17.89 -9.38 5.63
C LYS A 232 -18.10 -8.97 7.09
N VAL A 233 -17.60 -7.81 7.46
CA VAL A 233 -17.83 -7.23 8.80
C VAL A 233 -19.32 -7.09 9.07
N ASN A 234 -19.75 -7.47 10.28
CA ASN A 234 -21.10 -7.21 10.77
C ASN A 234 -21.14 -6.77 12.24
N ASN A 235 -20.10 -7.05 13.02
CA ASN A 235 -19.99 -6.63 14.41
C ASN A 235 -18.57 -6.15 14.73
N VAL A 236 -18.48 -5.21 15.64
CA VAL A 236 -17.22 -4.71 16.21
C VAL A 236 -17.32 -4.76 17.72
N ILE A 237 -16.36 -5.41 18.35
CA ILE A 237 -16.27 -5.49 19.81
C ILE A 237 -15.40 -4.34 20.29
N LEU A 238 -15.97 -3.47 21.10
CA LEU A 238 -15.25 -2.40 21.78
C LEU A 238 -14.91 -2.84 23.20
N ALA A 239 -13.74 -2.46 23.69
CA ALA A 239 -13.37 -2.58 25.08
C ALA A 239 -13.13 -1.18 25.68
N ASP A 240 -13.78 -0.88 26.78
CA ASP A 240 -13.48 0.30 27.59
C ASP A 240 -12.16 0.08 28.32
N ILE A 241 -11.21 1.00 28.16
CA ILE A 241 -9.84 0.85 28.68
C ILE A 241 -9.81 0.94 30.22
N LYS A 242 -10.77 1.67 30.83
CA LYS A 242 -10.80 1.90 32.28
C LYS A 242 -11.45 0.75 33.02
N SER A 243 -12.58 0.27 32.54
CA SER A 243 -13.38 -0.78 33.18
C SER A 243 -13.11 -2.19 32.64
N GLY A 244 -12.55 -2.32 31.44
CA GLY A 244 -12.43 -3.59 30.72
C GLY A 244 -13.75 -4.10 30.17
N GLN A 245 -14.86 -3.37 30.35
CA GLN A 245 -16.16 -3.78 29.84
C GLN A 245 -16.17 -3.83 28.32
N LYS A 246 -16.70 -4.93 27.77
CA LYS A 246 -16.85 -5.10 26.33
C LYS A 246 -18.28 -4.78 25.88
N THR A 247 -18.40 -4.09 24.76
CA THR A 247 -19.65 -3.73 24.11
C THR A 247 -19.59 -4.11 22.64
N THR A 248 -20.67 -4.71 22.12
CA THR A 248 -20.78 -5.05 20.69
C THR A 248 -21.52 -3.95 19.96
N LEU A 249 -20.93 -3.45 18.88
CA LEU A 249 -21.56 -2.56 17.91
C LEU A 249 -21.88 -3.35 16.64
N SER A 250 -23.10 -3.21 16.12
CA SER A 250 -23.43 -3.65 14.76
C SER A 250 -22.85 -2.62 13.78
N ALA A 251 -21.97 -3.02 12.89
CA ALA A 251 -21.37 -2.14 11.89
C ALA A 251 -20.98 -2.92 10.64
N GLY A 252 -21.21 -2.34 9.47
CA GLY A 252 -20.84 -2.95 8.19
C GLY A 252 -19.41 -2.66 7.75
N ALA A 253 -18.76 -1.66 8.37
CA ALA A 253 -17.39 -1.30 8.03
C ALA A 253 -16.60 -0.76 9.23
N VAL A 254 -15.27 -0.95 9.17
CA VAL A 254 -14.29 -0.38 10.09
C VAL A 254 -13.20 0.33 9.27
N PHE A 255 -13.07 1.62 9.44
CA PHE A 255 -12.02 2.44 8.86
C PHE A 255 -10.93 2.69 9.90
N VAL A 256 -9.71 2.24 9.60
CA VAL A 256 -8.58 2.33 10.54
C VAL A 256 -7.76 3.58 10.21
N ALA A 257 -8.02 4.66 10.94
CA ALA A 257 -7.45 6.00 10.73
C ALA A 257 -6.47 6.39 11.85
N ILE A 258 -5.52 5.48 12.18
CA ILE A 258 -4.52 5.69 13.24
C ILE A 258 -3.17 6.18 12.71
N GLY A 259 -3.11 6.56 11.42
CA GLY A 259 -1.97 7.12 10.73
C GLY A 259 -1.26 6.10 9.83
N HIS A 260 -0.25 6.61 9.13
CA HIS A 260 0.60 5.84 8.22
C HIS A 260 2.05 5.91 8.69
N GLU A 261 2.83 4.92 8.30
CA GLU A 261 4.27 4.88 8.49
C GLU A 261 4.93 4.98 7.11
N PRO A 262 5.69 6.05 6.82
CA PRO A 262 6.41 6.16 5.56
C PRO A 262 7.41 5.03 5.40
N ASN A 263 7.49 4.45 4.20
CA ASN A 263 8.43 3.37 3.88
C ASN A 263 9.82 3.95 3.58
N THR A 264 10.38 4.68 4.54
CA THR A 264 11.62 5.47 4.39
C THR A 264 12.75 5.00 5.29
N LYS A 265 12.61 3.86 5.95
CA LYS A 265 13.61 3.37 6.92
C LYS A 265 15.00 3.20 6.32
N ILE A 266 15.09 2.77 5.06
CA ILE A 266 16.35 2.56 4.35
C ILE A 266 17.09 3.88 4.04
N PHE A 267 16.43 5.02 4.18
CA PHE A 267 17.02 6.35 3.91
C PHE A 267 17.45 7.09 5.17
N ILE A 268 17.20 6.54 6.37
CA ILE A 268 17.62 7.15 7.63
C ILE A 268 19.13 7.28 7.63
N ASP A 269 19.64 8.47 7.95
CA ASP A 269 21.07 8.84 7.93
C ASP A 269 21.75 8.71 6.55
N ARG A 270 20.97 8.60 5.46
CA ARG A 270 21.46 8.53 4.08
C ARG A 270 21.13 9.78 3.26
N ILE A 271 20.20 10.61 3.73
CA ILE A 271 19.76 11.86 3.11
C ILE A 271 20.01 13.00 4.10
#